data_4ce80df8c8adadf79e721989866787e8
#
_entry.id   4ce80df8c8adadf79e721989866787e8
#
_cell.length_a   1.000
_cell.length_b   1.000
_cell.length_c   1.000
_cell.angle_alpha   90.00
_cell.angle_beta   90.00
_cell.angle_gamma   90.00
#
_symmetry.space_group_name_H-M   'P 1'
#
loop_
_entity.id
_entity.type
_entity.pdbx_description
1 polymer ?
#
loop_
_entity_poly.entity_id
_entity_poly.type
_entity_poly.pdbx_seq_one_letter_code
_entity_poly.pdbx_strand_id
1 'polypeptide(L)'
;LEDLMVQYAQARPWILLQEGGDNTYVSSAMPQKRNPGLVNNCRTESSSVIGEAQAEFFRAHNLQSGMIDPKNQTLNGALALHAVKVLTMFNRVLKALVINKDRALEELNSDWTASQEVADRLMKEYGVPFRIGHHAASHIVSYARANNILPLDFPYAKMQEIYKEVIEKEFPEGDPKFPMSEEEFREALNPVSIVHNR
;
A
#
# COMPACT_ATOMS: atom_id res chain seq x y z
N LEU A 1 6.58 9.27 0.78
CA LEU A 1 6.84 9.93 2.08
C LEU A 1 5.55 10.06 2.91
N GLU A 2 4.41 10.32 2.27
CA GLU A 2 3.13 10.46 2.98
C GLU A 2 2.75 9.15 3.69
N ASP A 3 2.95 8.00 3.08
CA ASP A 3 2.69 6.69 3.69
C ASP A 3 3.49 6.49 5.00
N LEU A 4 4.73 6.98 5.03
CA LEU A 4 5.54 6.97 6.26
C LEU A 4 4.96 7.91 7.33
N MET A 5 4.42 9.07 6.92
CA MET A 5 3.75 9.98 7.86
C MET A 5 2.49 9.36 8.45
N VAL A 6 1.72 8.60 7.64
CA VAL A 6 0.56 7.86 8.13
C VAL A 6 0.97 6.85 9.21
N GLN A 7 2.10 6.15 9.04
CA GLN A 7 2.62 5.24 10.07
C GLN A 7 2.94 5.98 11.38
N TYR A 8 3.56 7.15 11.31
CA TYR A 8 3.83 7.96 12.51
C TYR A 8 2.57 8.49 13.21
N ALA A 9 1.44 8.55 12.53
CA ALA A 9 0.15 8.94 13.10
C ALA A 9 -0.58 7.77 13.78
N GLN A 10 -0.17 6.52 13.54
CA GLN A 10 -0.79 5.34 14.13
C GLN A 10 -0.35 5.13 15.59
N ALA A 11 -1.23 4.54 16.40
CA ALA A 11 -0.91 4.14 17.76
C ALA A 11 0.10 2.98 17.81
N ARG A 12 0.09 2.09 16.82
CA ARG A 12 0.96 0.92 16.71
C ARG A 12 1.56 0.82 15.30
N PRO A 13 2.51 1.69 14.94
CA PRO A 13 3.16 1.64 13.63
C PRO A 13 3.99 0.38 13.46
N TRP A 14 4.11 -0.10 12.24
CA TRP A 14 4.99 -1.23 11.91
C TRP A 14 6.22 -0.83 11.09
N ILE A 15 6.28 0.44 10.62
CA ILE A 15 7.46 1.01 9.96
C ILE A 15 7.75 2.39 10.53
N LEU A 16 8.99 2.60 10.93
CA LEU A 16 9.51 3.85 11.51
C LEU A 16 10.92 4.11 10.97
N LEU A 17 11.50 5.26 11.30
CA LEU A 17 12.93 5.51 11.12
C LEU A 17 13.70 5.09 12.36
N GLN A 18 14.94 4.67 12.16
CA GLN A 18 15.91 4.51 13.24
C GLN A 18 16.02 5.82 14.02
N GLU A 19 15.90 5.74 15.34
CA GLU A 19 15.97 6.91 16.21
C GLU A 19 17.36 7.54 16.25
N GLY A 20 17.40 8.85 16.43
CA GLY A 20 18.61 9.63 16.64
C GLY A 20 19.11 10.36 15.38
N GLY A 21 20.13 11.17 15.58
CA GLY A 21 20.69 12.05 14.55
C GLY A 21 19.63 12.97 13.92
N ASP A 22 19.68 13.12 12.60
CA ASP A 22 18.70 13.89 11.83
C ASP A 22 17.41 13.08 11.53
N ASN A 23 17.38 11.79 11.83
CA ASN A 23 16.27 10.93 11.48
C ASN A 23 14.99 11.30 12.23
N THR A 24 15.15 11.49 13.57
CA THR A 24 14.03 11.79 14.46
C THR A 24 14.39 12.87 15.47
N TYR A 25 13.38 13.59 15.96
CA TYR A 25 13.54 14.48 17.10
C TYR A 25 12.45 14.24 18.14
N VAL A 26 12.78 14.51 19.40
CA VAL A 26 11.87 14.36 20.53
C VAL A 26 10.94 15.57 20.62
N SER A 27 9.67 15.34 20.96
CA SER A 27 8.73 16.41 21.27
C SER A 27 9.11 17.10 22.58
N SER A 28 9.04 18.43 22.62
CA SER A 28 9.25 19.21 23.85
C SER A 28 8.19 18.97 24.94
N ALA A 29 6.97 18.57 24.54
CA ALA A 29 5.85 18.35 25.45
C ALA A 29 5.62 16.87 25.80
N MET A 30 5.98 15.97 24.92
CA MET A 30 5.73 14.51 25.06
C MET A 30 7.04 13.74 24.89
N PRO A 31 7.74 13.36 25.99
CA PRO A 31 9.06 12.73 25.93
C PRO A 31 9.10 11.42 25.14
N GLN A 32 7.99 10.69 25.07
CA GLN A 32 7.89 9.42 24.32
C GLN A 32 7.70 9.63 22.82
N LYS A 33 7.26 10.82 22.38
CA LYS A 33 6.94 11.09 20.98
C LYS A 33 8.23 11.29 20.17
N ARG A 34 8.37 10.49 19.11
CA ARG A 34 9.41 10.65 18.10
C ARG A 34 8.79 11.23 16.82
N ASN A 35 9.32 12.38 16.39
CA ASN A 35 8.88 13.01 15.15
C ASN A 35 9.88 12.67 14.04
N PRO A 36 9.41 12.35 12.81
CA PRO A 36 10.26 11.94 11.70
C PRO A 36 10.92 13.15 11.02
N GLY A 37 11.96 13.71 11.64
CA GLY A 37 12.65 14.92 11.18
C GLY A 37 13.12 14.81 9.74
N LEU A 38 13.81 13.72 9.40
CA LEU A 38 14.34 13.50 8.05
C LEU A 38 13.21 13.40 7.00
N VAL A 39 12.08 12.73 7.33
CA VAL A 39 10.92 12.66 6.43
C VAL A 39 10.32 14.04 6.22
N ASN A 40 10.13 14.81 7.30
CA ASN A 40 9.57 16.16 7.21
C ASN A 40 10.44 17.08 6.36
N ASN A 41 11.76 17.05 6.57
CA ASN A 41 12.71 17.84 5.77
C ASN A 41 12.67 17.42 4.28
N CYS A 42 12.64 16.11 4.00
CA CYS A 42 12.55 15.60 2.64
C CYS A 42 11.24 16.04 1.96
N ARG A 43 10.10 16.04 2.67
CA ARG A 43 8.80 16.54 2.16
C ARG A 43 8.86 18.02 1.83
N THR A 44 9.46 18.83 2.71
CA THR A 44 9.61 20.27 2.49
C THR A 44 10.45 20.57 1.24
N GLU A 45 11.61 19.94 1.12
CA GLU A 45 12.49 20.10 -0.05
C GLU A 45 11.83 19.59 -1.33
N SER A 46 11.08 18.48 -1.27
CA SER A 46 10.30 17.96 -2.41
C SER A 46 9.26 18.96 -2.90
N SER A 47 8.54 19.60 -1.99
CA SER A 47 7.56 20.63 -2.34
C SER A 47 8.23 21.86 -2.99
N SER A 48 9.42 22.23 -2.49
CA SER A 48 10.21 23.34 -3.08
C SER A 48 10.64 23.03 -4.52
N VAL A 49 11.15 21.82 -4.77
CA VAL A 49 11.54 21.37 -6.13
C VAL A 49 10.35 21.38 -7.09
N ILE A 50 9.16 20.95 -6.63
CA ILE A 50 7.95 21.01 -7.45
C ILE A 50 7.59 22.46 -7.82
N GLY A 51 7.68 23.39 -6.87
CA GLY A 51 7.46 24.82 -7.11
C GLY A 51 8.47 25.42 -8.08
N GLU A 52 9.76 25.06 -7.94
CA GLU A 52 10.81 25.47 -8.87
C GLU A 52 10.58 24.93 -10.29
N ALA A 53 10.20 23.65 -10.42
CA ALA A 53 9.85 23.05 -11.71
C ALA A 53 8.66 23.76 -12.36
N GLN A 54 7.65 24.14 -11.59
CA GLN A 54 6.51 24.89 -12.08
C GLN A 54 6.93 26.28 -12.60
N ALA A 55 7.88 26.93 -11.93
CA ALA A 55 8.42 28.21 -12.42
C ALA A 55 9.11 28.08 -13.79
N GLU A 56 9.73 26.92 -14.10
CA GLU A 56 10.29 26.66 -15.43
C GLU A 56 9.21 26.64 -16.52
N PHE A 57 8.06 26.01 -16.26
CA PHE A 57 6.93 26.05 -17.20
C PHE A 57 6.46 27.48 -17.46
N PHE A 58 6.37 28.31 -16.43
CA PHE A 58 6.01 29.72 -16.61
C PHE A 58 7.07 30.51 -17.37
N ARG A 59 8.35 30.23 -17.19
CA ARG A 59 9.42 30.86 -17.98
C ARG A 59 9.38 30.45 -19.44
N ALA A 60 8.98 29.24 -19.76
CA ALA A 60 8.79 28.77 -21.13
C ALA A 60 7.54 29.38 -21.83
N HIS A 61 6.70 30.09 -21.10
CA HIS A 61 5.51 30.73 -21.64
C HIS A 61 5.84 31.92 -22.56
N ASN A 62 5.09 32.06 -23.65
CA ASN A 62 5.23 33.18 -24.62
C ASN A 62 6.61 33.30 -25.30
N LEU A 63 7.25 32.18 -25.62
CA LEU A 63 8.44 32.19 -26.48
C LEU A 63 8.04 32.41 -27.94
N GLN A 64 8.63 33.42 -28.55
CA GLN A 64 8.42 33.69 -29.97
C GLN A 64 9.31 32.81 -30.83
N SER A 65 8.76 32.27 -31.92
CA SER A 65 9.52 31.44 -32.84
C SER A 65 10.63 32.27 -33.52
N GLY A 66 11.85 31.72 -33.57
CA GLY A 66 13.01 32.37 -34.22
C GLY A 66 13.69 33.48 -33.41
N MET A 67 13.26 33.73 -32.17
CA MET A 67 13.88 34.67 -31.25
C MET A 67 14.75 33.96 -30.21
N ILE A 68 15.86 34.58 -29.80
CA ILE A 68 16.66 34.14 -28.67
C ILE A 68 15.85 34.43 -27.40
N ASP A 69 15.65 33.39 -26.56
CA ASP A 69 15.01 33.59 -25.26
C ASP A 69 16.01 34.27 -24.29
N PRO A 70 15.73 35.49 -23.81
CA PRO A 70 16.57 36.20 -22.88
C PRO A 70 16.41 35.69 -21.41
N LYS A 71 15.49 34.74 -21.20
CA LYS A 71 15.20 34.22 -19.85
C LYS A 71 16.39 33.46 -19.27
N ASN A 72 16.58 33.58 -17.97
CA ASN A 72 17.72 33.00 -17.29
C ASN A 72 17.65 31.47 -17.25
N GLN A 73 18.52 30.79 -17.98
CA GLN A 73 18.60 29.33 -18.05
C GLN A 73 19.42 28.73 -16.90
N THR A 74 20.16 29.52 -16.12
CA THR A 74 20.98 29.01 -15.02
C THR A 74 20.12 28.39 -13.92
N LEU A 75 18.86 28.79 -13.80
CA LEU A 75 17.90 28.21 -12.84
C LEU A 75 17.58 26.74 -13.13
N ASN A 76 17.68 26.30 -14.39
CA ASN A 76 17.49 24.89 -14.74
C ASN A 76 18.56 24.00 -14.11
N GLY A 77 19.82 24.47 -14.06
CA GLY A 77 20.90 23.80 -13.38
C GLY A 77 20.68 23.74 -11.86
N ALA A 78 20.23 24.85 -11.27
CA ALA A 78 19.90 24.90 -9.84
C ALA A 78 18.76 23.94 -9.48
N LEU A 79 17.70 23.89 -10.27
CA LEU A 79 16.59 22.94 -10.12
C LEU A 79 17.10 21.48 -10.16
N ALA A 80 17.95 21.14 -11.14
CA ALA A 80 18.50 19.79 -11.26
C ALA A 80 19.32 19.40 -10.02
N LEU A 81 20.18 20.30 -9.52
CA LEU A 81 20.96 20.06 -8.31
C LEU A 81 20.06 19.92 -7.08
N HIS A 82 19.01 20.72 -6.98
CA HIS A 82 18.05 20.62 -5.87
C HIS A 82 17.28 19.27 -5.93
N ALA A 83 16.85 18.84 -7.10
CA ALA A 83 16.23 17.54 -7.29
C ALA A 83 17.16 16.38 -6.86
N VAL A 84 18.45 16.43 -7.22
CA VAL A 84 19.45 15.44 -6.78
C VAL A 84 19.60 15.46 -5.26
N LYS A 85 19.59 16.64 -4.62
CA LYS A 85 19.61 16.76 -3.16
C LYS A 85 18.41 16.03 -2.53
N VAL A 86 17.19 16.25 -3.05
CA VAL A 86 15.97 15.60 -2.57
C VAL A 86 16.03 14.08 -2.73
N LEU A 87 16.49 13.57 -3.87
CA LEU A 87 16.67 12.13 -4.09
C LEU A 87 17.71 11.53 -3.13
N THR A 88 18.77 12.28 -2.84
CA THR A 88 19.77 11.87 -1.85
C THR A 88 19.19 11.80 -0.45
N MET A 89 18.38 12.79 -0.06
CA MET A 89 17.65 12.76 1.22
C MET A 89 16.66 11.61 1.29
N PHE A 90 15.92 11.34 0.22
CA PHE A 90 15.01 10.21 0.16
C PHE A 90 15.73 8.87 0.29
N ASN A 91 16.88 8.71 -0.35
CA ASN A 91 17.71 7.52 -0.16
C ASN A 91 18.17 7.36 1.30
N ARG A 92 18.47 8.46 2.02
CA ARG A 92 18.75 8.42 3.46
C ARG A 92 17.52 7.96 4.25
N VAL A 93 16.32 8.45 3.91
CA VAL A 93 15.05 7.97 4.52
C VAL A 93 14.92 6.46 4.36
N LEU A 94 15.09 5.93 3.13
CA LEU A 94 14.99 4.50 2.86
C LEU A 94 16.00 3.67 3.65
N LYS A 95 17.24 4.16 3.79
CA LYS A 95 18.28 3.48 4.58
C LYS A 95 18.03 3.52 6.08
N ALA A 96 17.27 4.49 6.56
CA ALA A 96 16.94 4.64 7.97
C ALA A 96 15.66 3.89 8.37
N LEU A 97 14.97 3.21 7.44
CA LEU A 97 13.73 2.48 7.74
C LEU A 97 14.00 1.32 8.69
N VAL A 98 13.16 1.22 9.70
CA VAL A 98 13.07 0.08 10.62
C VAL A 98 11.67 -0.51 10.50
N ILE A 99 11.62 -1.79 10.09
CA ILE A 99 10.37 -2.52 9.90
C ILE A 99 10.19 -3.51 11.03
N ASN A 100 9.12 -3.36 11.80
CA ASN A 100 8.68 -4.37 12.76
C ASN A 100 7.89 -5.45 12.00
N LYS A 101 8.59 -6.53 11.64
CA LYS A 101 8.03 -7.60 10.80
C LYS A 101 6.84 -8.30 11.47
N ASP A 102 6.93 -8.53 12.76
CA ASP A 102 5.88 -9.23 13.51
C ASP A 102 4.60 -8.37 13.56
N ARG A 103 4.76 -7.07 13.81
CA ARG A 103 3.63 -6.14 13.79
C ARG A 103 3.05 -5.96 12.39
N ALA A 104 3.88 -5.95 11.34
CA ALA A 104 3.43 -5.90 9.96
C ALA A 104 2.62 -7.15 9.58
N LEU A 105 3.09 -8.33 10.01
CA LEU A 105 2.38 -9.59 9.78
C LEU A 105 1.06 -9.65 10.58
N GLU A 106 1.05 -9.18 11.83
CA GLU A 106 -0.17 -9.05 12.64
C GLU A 106 -1.21 -8.17 11.91
N GLU A 107 -0.78 -7.03 11.35
CA GLU A 107 -1.65 -6.14 10.57
C GLU A 107 -2.26 -6.86 9.36
N LEU A 108 -1.42 -7.54 8.57
CA LEU A 108 -1.87 -8.30 7.41
C LEU A 108 -2.85 -9.42 7.78
N ASN A 109 -2.59 -10.14 8.86
CA ASN A 109 -3.44 -11.25 9.32
C ASN A 109 -4.75 -10.77 9.99
N SER A 110 -4.81 -9.51 10.39
CA SER A 110 -6.03 -8.92 10.99
C SER A 110 -7.00 -8.34 9.96
N ASP A 111 -6.57 -8.17 8.70
CA ASP A 111 -7.39 -7.62 7.63
C ASP A 111 -7.64 -8.65 6.53
N TRP A 112 -8.68 -8.40 5.74
CA TRP A 112 -9.17 -9.26 4.67
C TRP A 112 -8.54 -8.96 3.30
N THR A 113 -7.35 -8.36 3.27
CA THR A 113 -6.63 -8.03 2.03
C THR A 113 -6.34 -9.25 1.14
N ALA A 114 -6.12 -10.42 1.76
CA ALA A 114 -5.89 -11.68 1.04
C ALA A 114 -7.16 -12.28 0.40
N SER A 115 -8.37 -11.77 0.71
CA SER A 115 -9.62 -12.35 0.21
C SER A 115 -9.75 -12.37 -1.32
N GLN A 116 -9.09 -11.44 -2.02
CA GLN A 116 -9.09 -11.44 -3.48
C GLN A 116 -8.38 -12.66 -4.08
N GLU A 117 -7.38 -13.22 -3.40
CA GLU A 117 -6.69 -14.42 -3.89
C GLU A 117 -7.63 -15.62 -4.02
N VAL A 118 -8.69 -15.69 -3.20
CA VAL A 118 -9.73 -16.71 -3.36
C VAL A 118 -10.42 -16.59 -4.72
N ALA A 119 -10.79 -15.37 -5.13
CA ALA A 119 -11.40 -15.11 -6.43
C ALA A 119 -10.43 -15.38 -7.59
N ASP A 120 -9.16 -14.98 -7.42
CA ASP A 120 -8.10 -15.19 -8.41
C ASP A 120 -7.84 -16.67 -8.65
N ARG A 121 -7.73 -17.49 -7.60
CA ARG A 121 -7.57 -18.95 -7.72
C ARG A 121 -8.79 -19.62 -8.29
N LEU A 122 -10.00 -19.26 -7.86
CA LEU A 122 -11.23 -19.77 -8.45
C LEU A 122 -11.27 -19.58 -9.97
N MET A 123 -10.83 -18.43 -10.43
CA MET A 123 -10.76 -18.13 -11.86
C MET A 123 -9.65 -18.90 -12.57
N LYS A 124 -8.42 -18.88 -12.04
CA LYS A 124 -7.24 -19.41 -12.71
C LYS A 124 -7.19 -20.94 -12.72
N GLU A 125 -7.57 -21.55 -11.60
CA GLU A 125 -7.37 -22.98 -11.38
C GLU A 125 -8.65 -23.79 -11.64
N TYR A 126 -9.82 -23.17 -11.42
CA TYR A 126 -11.11 -23.86 -11.51
C TYR A 126 -12.05 -23.31 -12.59
N GLY A 127 -11.63 -22.29 -13.34
CA GLY A 127 -12.40 -21.72 -14.45
C GLY A 127 -13.70 -20.99 -14.03
N VAL A 128 -13.86 -20.67 -12.74
CA VAL A 128 -15.01 -19.89 -12.25
C VAL A 128 -14.86 -18.44 -12.71
N PRO A 129 -15.90 -17.81 -13.29
CA PRO A 129 -15.81 -16.41 -13.68
C PRO A 129 -15.38 -15.52 -12.51
N PHE A 130 -14.41 -14.64 -12.73
CA PHE A 130 -13.85 -13.78 -11.66
C PHE A 130 -14.93 -13.04 -10.86
N ARG A 131 -15.95 -12.52 -11.54
CA ARG A 131 -17.06 -11.82 -10.87
C ARG A 131 -17.75 -12.69 -9.82
N ILE A 132 -17.97 -13.95 -10.11
CA ILE A 132 -18.61 -14.91 -9.19
C ILE A 132 -17.68 -15.20 -8.01
N GLY A 133 -16.41 -15.49 -8.27
CA GLY A 133 -15.40 -15.67 -7.22
C GLY A 133 -15.27 -14.43 -6.31
N HIS A 134 -15.30 -13.23 -6.90
CA HIS A 134 -15.25 -11.97 -6.16
C HIS A 134 -16.51 -11.76 -5.29
N HIS A 135 -17.69 -12.10 -5.77
CA HIS A 135 -18.92 -12.02 -4.98
C HIS A 135 -18.89 -13.00 -3.80
N ALA A 136 -18.43 -14.23 -4.02
CA ALA A 136 -18.21 -15.19 -2.93
C ALA A 136 -17.23 -14.64 -1.88
N ALA A 137 -16.08 -14.11 -2.31
CA ALA A 137 -15.11 -13.46 -1.42
C ALA A 137 -15.72 -12.27 -0.65
N SER A 138 -16.52 -11.44 -1.30
CA SER A 138 -17.22 -10.31 -0.67
C SER A 138 -18.21 -10.77 0.41
N HIS A 139 -18.95 -11.84 0.17
CA HIS A 139 -19.87 -12.42 1.16
C HIS A 139 -19.12 -13.02 2.35
N ILE A 140 -17.97 -13.67 2.11
CA ILE A 140 -17.06 -14.15 3.19
C ILE A 140 -16.66 -12.98 4.09
N VAL A 141 -16.15 -11.90 3.49
CA VAL A 141 -15.68 -10.72 4.24
C VAL A 141 -16.82 -10.09 5.04
N SER A 142 -18.02 -9.98 4.44
CA SER A 142 -19.20 -9.44 5.10
C SER A 142 -19.61 -10.29 6.31
N TYR A 143 -19.66 -11.62 6.14
CA TYR A 143 -19.98 -12.54 7.22
C TYR A 143 -18.94 -12.49 8.33
N ALA A 144 -17.65 -12.52 7.95
CA ALA A 144 -16.55 -12.50 8.90
C ALA A 144 -16.54 -11.22 9.75
N ARG A 145 -16.74 -10.05 9.14
CA ARG A 145 -16.82 -8.77 9.85
C ARG A 145 -18.00 -8.73 10.82
N ALA A 146 -19.16 -9.24 10.42
CA ALA A 146 -20.34 -9.31 11.27
C ALA A 146 -20.15 -10.23 12.49
N ASN A 147 -19.26 -11.22 12.40
CA ASN A 147 -19.01 -12.22 13.44
C ASN A 147 -17.61 -12.07 14.09
N ASN A 148 -16.85 -11.03 13.77
CA ASN A 148 -15.47 -10.78 14.27
C ASN A 148 -14.52 -11.97 14.03
N ILE A 149 -14.59 -12.58 12.85
CA ILE A 149 -13.75 -13.73 12.47
C ILE A 149 -12.54 -13.20 11.69
N LEU A 150 -11.34 -13.65 12.04
CA LEU A 150 -10.11 -13.35 11.32
C LEU A 150 -9.98 -14.22 10.06
N PRO A 151 -9.21 -13.79 9.02
CA PRO A 151 -9.08 -14.53 7.77
C PRO A 151 -8.68 -16.00 7.95
N LEU A 152 -7.65 -16.27 8.75
CA LEU A 152 -7.13 -17.62 8.97
C LEU A 152 -8.05 -18.51 9.82
N ASP A 153 -8.98 -17.91 10.57
CA ASP A 153 -9.94 -18.61 11.44
C ASP A 153 -11.30 -18.84 10.73
N PHE A 154 -11.43 -18.43 9.47
CA PHE A 154 -12.71 -18.53 8.76
C PHE A 154 -13.13 -19.99 8.57
N PRO A 155 -14.36 -20.39 8.99
CA PRO A 155 -14.82 -21.78 8.88
C PRO A 155 -14.96 -22.21 7.42
N TYR A 156 -14.26 -23.28 7.03
CA TYR A 156 -14.33 -23.80 5.66
C TYR A 156 -15.73 -24.24 5.25
N ALA A 157 -16.49 -24.86 6.17
CA ALA A 157 -17.88 -25.23 5.91
C ALA A 157 -18.74 -24.00 5.56
N LYS A 158 -18.50 -22.85 6.22
CA LYS A 158 -19.25 -21.63 5.91
C LYS A 158 -18.87 -21.06 4.54
N MET A 159 -17.60 -21.21 4.13
CA MET A 159 -17.19 -20.88 2.76
C MET A 159 -17.96 -21.68 1.73
N GLN A 160 -18.12 -22.99 1.93
CA GLN A 160 -18.86 -23.87 1.04
C GLN A 160 -20.34 -23.45 0.92
N GLU A 161 -20.98 -23.09 2.04
CA GLU A 161 -22.36 -22.58 2.05
C GLU A 161 -22.47 -21.27 1.22
N ILE A 162 -21.60 -20.30 1.51
CA ILE A 162 -21.58 -18.98 0.82
C ILE A 162 -21.36 -19.17 -0.69
N TYR A 163 -20.39 -19.99 -1.06
CA TYR A 163 -20.10 -20.24 -2.48
C TYR A 163 -21.31 -20.88 -3.18
N LYS A 164 -21.94 -21.87 -2.55
CA LYS A 164 -23.15 -22.51 -3.08
C LYS A 164 -24.27 -21.50 -3.31
N GLU A 165 -24.56 -20.64 -2.32
CA GLU A 165 -25.59 -19.60 -2.44
C GLU A 165 -25.29 -18.63 -3.60
N VAL A 166 -24.04 -18.23 -3.79
CA VAL A 166 -23.64 -17.33 -4.88
C VAL A 166 -23.79 -18.02 -6.24
N ILE A 167 -23.35 -19.27 -6.38
CA ILE A 167 -23.49 -20.04 -7.62
C ILE A 167 -24.96 -20.23 -7.99
N GLU A 168 -25.79 -20.72 -7.07
CA GLU A 168 -27.19 -20.97 -7.32
C GLU A 168 -27.96 -19.71 -7.75
N LYS A 169 -27.56 -18.56 -7.25
CA LYS A 169 -28.21 -17.28 -7.53
C LYS A 169 -27.70 -16.60 -8.80
N GLU A 170 -26.38 -16.60 -9.03
CA GLU A 170 -25.74 -15.72 -10.02
C GLU A 170 -25.09 -16.48 -11.18
N PHE A 171 -24.88 -17.79 -11.05
CA PHE A 171 -24.28 -18.66 -12.06
C PHE A 171 -24.88 -20.05 -12.02
N PRO A 172 -26.19 -20.20 -12.27
CA PRO A 172 -26.94 -21.47 -12.10
C PRO A 172 -26.42 -22.63 -12.95
N GLU A 173 -25.68 -22.38 -14.03
CA GLU A 173 -25.00 -23.38 -14.85
C GLU A 173 -23.67 -23.87 -14.24
N GLY A 174 -23.17 -23.22 -13.19
CA GLY A 174 -21.95 -23.60 -12.49
C GLY A 174 -22.14 -24.73 -11.50
N ASP A 175 -21.04 -25.38 -11.11
CA ASP A 175 -21.04 -26.38 -10.04
C ASP A 175 -21.20 -25.69 -8.68
N PRO A 176 -22.27 -25.96 -7.90
CA PRO A 176 -22.46 -25.38 -6.59
C PRO A 176 -21.49 -25.91 -5.52
N LYS A 177 -20.72 -26.95 -5.85
CA LYS A 177 -19.69 -27.49 -4.96
C LYS A 177 -18.45 -26.57 -4.98
N PHE A 178 -18.04 -26.09 -3.82
CA PHE A 178 -16.80 -25.31 -3.70
C PHE A 178 -15.60 -26.17 -4.12
N PRO A 179 -14.82 -25.75 -5.14
CA PRO A 179 -13.85 -26.64 -5.77
C PRO A 179 -12.53 -26.75 -5.01
N MET A 180 -12.13 -25.73 -4.22
CA MET A 180 -10.90 -25.77 -3.44
C MET A 180 -11.03 -26.71 -2.24
N SER A 181 -9.95 -27.41 -1.90
CA SER A 181 -9.80 -28.07 -0.60
C SER A 181 -9.70 -27.07 0.55
N GLU A 182 -9.84 -27.52 1.78
CA GLU A 182 -9.67 -26.67 2.96
C GLU A 182 -8.23 -26.10 3.03
N GLU A 183 -7.23 -26.89 2.67
CA GLU A 183 -5.83 -26.48 2.65
C GLU A 183 -5.59 -25.36 1.63
N GLU A 184 -6.05 -25.51 0.40
CA GLU A 184 -5.96 -24.50 -0.65
C GLU A 184 -6.69 -23.20 -0.28
N PHE A 185 -7.85 -23.31 0.36
CA PHE A 185 -8.60 -22.16 0.84
C PHE A 185 -7.83 -21.41 1.95
N ARG A 186 -7.23 -22.13 2.91
CA ARG A 186 -6.41 -21.51 3.96
C ARG A 186 -5.14 -20.87 3.39
N GLU A 187 -4.51 -21.49 2.41
CA GLU A 187 -3.37 -20.90 1.70
C GLU A 187 -3.77 -19.62 0.96
N ALA A 188 -4.94 -19.60 0.32
CA ALA A 188 -5.44 -18.41 -0.38
C ALA A 188 -5.71 -17.23 0.58
N LEU A 189 -6.03 -17.49 1.84
CA LEU A 189 -6.22 -16.47 2.87
C LEU A 189 -4.92 -16.13 3.64
N ASN A 190 -3.82 -16.84 3.39
CA ASN A 190 -2.56 -16.60 4.06
C ASN A 190 -1.65 -15.66 3.26
N PRO A 191 -1.41 -14.40 3.73
CA PRO A 191 -0.57 -13.44 3.00
C PRO A 191 0.86 -13.95 2.72
N VAL A 192 1.43 -14.76 3.62
CA VAL A 192 2.78 -15.33 3.46
C VAL A 192 2.80 -16.31 2.30
N SER A 193 1.81 -17.21 2.22
CA SER A 193 1.69 -18.17 1.11
C SER A 193 1.50 -17.44 -0.24
N ILE A 194 0.71 -16.39 -0.27
CA ILE A 194 0.48 -15.59 -1.49
C ILE A 194 1.80 -15.00 -2.01
N VAL A 195 2.63 -14.44 -1.12
CA VAL A 195 3.92 -13.84 -1.52
C VAL A 195 4.91 -14.89 -2.02
N HIS A 196 4.93 -16.07 -1.41
CA HIS A 196 5.84 -17.16 -1.82
C HIS A 196 5.43 -17.82 -3.15
N ASN A 197 4.15 -17.81 -3.49
CA ASN A 197 3.62 -18.47 -4.69
C ASN A 197 3.57 -17.54 -5.92
N ARG A 198 3.96 -16.28 -5.80
CA ARG A 198 4.07 -15.30 -6.90
C ARG A 198 5.52 -15.08 -7.32
#